data_d94bf5c6f8d0826e258e3c2604efaeb1
#
_entry.id   d94bf5c6f8d0826e258e3c2604efaeb1
#
_cell.length_a   1.000
_cell.length_b   1.000
_cell.length_c   1.000
_cell.angle_alpha   90.00
_cell.angle_beta   90.00
_cell.angle_gamma   90.00
#
_symmetry.space_group_name_H-M   'P 1'
#
loop_
_entity.id
_entity.type
_entity.pdbx_description
1 polymer ?
#
loop_
_entity_poly.entity_id
_entity_poly.type
_entity_poly.pdbx_seq_one_letter_code
_entity_poly.pdbx_strand_id
1 'polypeptide(L)'
;PSAPTRRGWAEEVEDAGLACPAMDAPRVSAKTGLNVDQVLERVVSRYPRTHRRPGCSPQGLIFDSIYDSYKGVIVYIRVFEGTVRPGDTIKMMATGAEFTLVEVGHMGATSLTPAASCRPVRSAT
;
A
#
# COMPACT_ATOMS: atom_id res chain seq x y z
N PRO A 1 -7.10 -29.90 -30.56
CA PRO A 1 -7.68 -29.17 -29.45
C PRO A 1 -7.84 -27.72 -29.85
N SER A 2 -9.10 -27.26 -30.01
CA SER A 2 -9.41 -25.87 -30.29
C SER A 2 -8.93 -25.00 -29.12
N ALA A 3 -8.33 -23.84 -29.39
CA ALA A 3 -7.94 -22.89 -28.36
C ALA A 3 -9.14 -22.58 -27.47
N PRO A 4 -9.00 -22.55 -26.15
CA PRO A 4 -10.12 -22.30 -25.25
C PRO A 4 -10.74 -20.94 -25.57
N THR A 5 -12.06 -20.93 -25.65
CA THR A 5 -12.82 -19.71 -25.91
C THR A 5 -12.70 -18.77 -24.70
N ARG A 6 -12.87 -17.47 -24.92
CA ARG A 6 -12.82 -16.44 -23.85
C ARG A 6 -13.76 -16.74 -22.67
N ARG A 7 -14.88 -17.41 -22.94
CA ARG A 7 -15.82 -17.87 -21.92
C ARG A 7 -15.22 -19.01 -21.08
N GLY A 8 -14.54 -19.95 -21.73
CA GLY A 8 -13.87 -21.05 -21.02
C GLY A 8 -12.81 -20.58 -20.03
N TRP A 9 -12.00 -19.56 -20.38
CA TRP A 9 -11.03 -18.98 -19.44
C TRP A 9 -11.70 -18.33 -18.23
N ALA A 10 -12.81 -17.63 -18.41
CA ALA A 10 -13.54 -17.01 -17.31
C ALA A 10 -14.16 -18.08 -16.37
N GLU A 11 -14.72 -19.15 -16.95
CA GLU A 11 -15.25 -20.28 -16.20
C GLU A 11 -14.14 -20.99 -15.41
N GLU A 12 -12.96 -21.22 -16.00
CA GLU A 12 -11.81 -21.81 -15.30
C GLU A 12 -11.32 -20.96 -14.12
N VAL A 13 -11.33 -19.63 -14.26
CA VAL A 13 -10.94 -18.71 -13.16
C VAL A 13 -11.96 -18.74 -12.02
N GLU A 14 -13.25 -18.83 -12.33
CA GLU A 14 -14.31 -18.94 -11.33
C GLU A 14 -14.26 -20.30 -10.62
N ASP A 15 -14.04 -21.40 -11.37
CA ASP A 15 -13.90 -22.74 -10.84
C ASP A 15 -12.65 -22.94 -9.96
N ALA A 16 -11.60 -22.15 -10.22
CA ALA A 16 -10.39 -22.13 -9.38
C ALA A 16 -10.63 -21.61 -7.94
N GLY A 17 -11.86 -21.24 -7.61
CA GLY A 17 -12.26 -20.87 -6.25
C GLY A 17 -11.75 -19.50 -5.79
N LEU A 18 -11.36 -18.62 -6.71
CA LEU A 18 -10.90 -17.26 -6.39
C LEU A 18 -12.02 -16.32 -5.93
N ALA A 19 -13.25 -16.83 -5.80
CA ALA A 19 -14.44 -16.10 -5.32
C ALA A 19 -14.66 -14.73 -6.00
N CYS A 20 -14.20 -14.57 -7.25
CA CYS A 20 -14.36 -13.34 -8.00
C CYS A 20 -15.15 -13.60 -9.29
N PRO A 21 -16.08 -12.72 -9.65
CA PRO A 21 -16.84 -12.83 -10.90
C PRO A 21 -15.92 -12.52 -12.10
N ALA A 22 -15.29 -13.55 -12.66
CA ALA A 22 -14.36 -13.42 -13.77
C ALA A 22 -15.04 -12.97 -15.07
N MET A 23 -16.33 -13.27 -15.22
CA MET A 23 -17.14 -12.85 -16.37
C MET A 23 -17.26 -11.33 -16.51
N ASP A 24 -17.17 -10.59 -15.40
CA ASP A 24 -17.23 -9.13 -15.36
C ASP A 24 -15.85 -8.46 -15.50
N ALA A 25 -14.77 -9.23 -15.61
CA ALA A 25 -13.41 -8.69 -15.72
C ALA A 25 -13.21 -7.94 -17.05
N PRO A 26 -12.52 -6.76 -17.05
CA PRO A 26 -12.23 -6.03 -18.26
C PRO A 26 -11.27 -6.84 -19.16
N ARG A 27 -11.55 -6.86 -20.44
CA ARG A 27 -10.72 -7.54 -21.43
C ARG A 27 -9.65 -6.59 -21.92
N VAL A 28 -8.40 -6.93 -21.64
CA VAL A 28 -7.26 -6.06 -21.91
C VAL A 28 -6.19 -6.75 -22.77
N SER A 29 -5.38 -5.95 -23.44
CA SER A 29 -4.18 -6.40 -24.12
C SER A 29 -2.99 -5.59 -23.64
N ALA A 30 -2.10 -6.19 -22.87
CA ALA A 30 -0.88 -5.52 -22.42
C ALA A 30 0.04 -5.14 -23.60
N LYS A 31 0.03 -5.94 -24.66
CA LYS A 31 0.86 -5.69 -25.86
C LYS A 31 0.43 -4.44 -26.62
N THR A 32 -0.86 -4.19 -26.74
CA THR A 32 -1.42 -3.06 -27.50
C THR A 32 -1.90 -1.91 -26.63
N GLY A 33 -1.92 -2.08 -25.32
CA GLY A 33 -2.50 -1.10 -24.38
C GLY A 33 -4.03 -1.05 -24.40
N LEU A 34 -4.69 -1.96 -25.13
CA LEU A 34 -6.15 -1.94 -25.27
C LEU A 34 -6.84 -2.13 -23.91
N ASN A 35 -7.73 -1.21 -23.56
CA ASN A 35 -8.57 -1.22 -22.34
C ASN A 35 -7.79 -1.26 -21.01
N VAL A 36 -6.52 -0.92 -20.98
CA VAL A 36 -5.73 -0.86 -19.73
C VAL A 36 -6.34 0.17 -18.77
N ASP A 37 -6.82 1.29 -19.28
CA ASP A 37 -7.49 2.32 -18.49
C ASP A 37 -8.72 1.80 -17.73
N GLN A 38 -9.48 0.86 -18.32
CA GLN A 38 -10.60 0.23 -17.64
C GLN A 38 -10.19 -0.58 -16.40
N VAL A 39 -8.98 -1.16 -16.39
CA VAL A 39 -8.45 -1.84 -15.20
C VAL A 39 -8.20 -0.83 -14.09
N LEU A 40 -7.55 0.29 -14.42
CA LEU A 40 -7.25 1.36 -13.46
C LEU A 40 -8.54 1.95 -12.88
N GLU A 41 -9.52 2.25 -13.71
CA GLU A 41 -10.83 2.73 -13.27
C GLU A 41 -11.54 1.73 -12.34
N ARG A 42 -11.46 0.44 -12.64
CA ARG A 42 -12.02 -0.59 -11.76
C ARG A 42 -11.27 -0.73 -10.44
N VAL A 43 -9.95 -0.60 -10.44
CA VAL A 43 -9.17 -0.55 -9.20
C VAL A 43 -9.66 0.60 -8.33
N VAL A 44 -9.74 1.80 -8.88
CA VAL A 44 -10.19 3.00 -8.15
C VAL A 44 -11.62 2.85 -7.63
N SER A 45 -12.53 2.26 -8.42
CA SER A 45 -13.95 2.15 -8.06
C SER A 45 -14.25 1.02 -7.07
N ARG A 46 -13.53 -0.10 -7.15
CA ARG A 46 -13.82 -1.30 -6.34
C ARG A 46 -13.05 -1.37 -5.03
N TYR A 47 -11.86 -0.76 -4.96
CA TYR A 47 -11.11 -0.77 -3.70
C TYR A 47 -11.61 0.35 -2.77
N PRO A 48 -12.11 0.02 -1.58
CA PRO A 48 -12.59 1.03 -0.64
C PRO A 48 -11.43 1.92 -0.21
N ARG A 49 -11.70 3.21 -0.11
CA ARG A 49 -10.74 4.15 0.46
C ARG A 49 -10.47 3.79 1.91
N THR A 50 -9.21 3.83 2.31
CA THR A 50 -8.84 3.69 3.71
C THR A 50 -9.56 4.77 4.54
N HIS A 51 -10.38 4.33 5.51
CA HIS A 51 -11.06 5.24 6.41
C HIS A 51 -10.02 5.93 7.30
N ARG A 52 -9.86 7.23 7.09
CA ARG A 52 -9.10 8.06 8.02
C ARG A 52 -9.97 8.41 9.20
N ARG A 53 -9.46 8.20 10.39
CA ARG A 53 -10.00 8.80 11.60
C ARG A 53 -9.10 10.01 11.95
N PRO A 54 -9.52 11.25 11.62
CA PRO A 54 -8.76 12.44 12.01
C PRO A 54 -8.74 12.54 13.52
N GLY A 55 -7.56 12.81 14.09
CA GLY A 55 -7.41 12.95 15.55
C GLY A 55 -7.06 11.67 16.32
N CYS A 56 -6.91 10.52 15.67
CA CYS A 56 -6.37 9.33 16.31
C CYS A 56 -4.87 9.44 16.54
N SER A 57 -4.40 8.84 17.62
CA SER A 57 -2.96 8.62 17.87
C SER A 57 -2.35 7.87 16.68
N PRO A 58 -1.14 8.22 16.25
CA PRO A 58 -0.50 7.56 15.12
C PRO A 58 -0.27 6.08 15.45
N GLN A 59 -0.66 5.22 14.52
CA GLN A 59 -0.42 3.79 14.58
C GLN A 59 0.28 3.33 13.31
N GLY A 60 1.32 2.55 13.47
CA GLY A 60 2.10 2.03 12.35
C GLY A 60 2.66 0.64 12.63
N LEU A 61 2.90 -0.09 11.56
CA LEU A 61 3.58 -1.38 11.58
C LEU A 61 5.01 -1.19 11.11
N ILE A 62 5.97 -1.59 11.95
CA ILE A 62 7.37 -1.71 11.56
C ILE A 62 7.51 -3.00 10.76
N PHE A 63 8.05 -2.91 9.56
CA PHE A 63 8.27 -4.07 8.70
C PHE A 63 9.74 -4.30 8.36
N ASP A 64 10.61 -3.29 8.57
CA ASP A 64 12.05 -3.40 8.36
C ASP A 64 12.81 -2.35 9.16
N SER A 65 14.11 -2.57 9.39
CA SER A 65 15.01 -1.61 10.01
C SER A 65 16.44 -1.81 9.54
N ILE A 66 17.16 -0.71 9.37
CA ILE A 66 18.58 -0.69 9.05
C ILE A 66 19.34 0.19 10.04
N TYR A 67 20.61 -0.11 10.24
CA TYR A 67 21.51 0.74 11.03
C TYR A 67 22.41 1.53 10.09
N ASP A 68 22.37 2.85 10.23
CA ASP A 68 23.26 3.78 9.55
C ASP A 68 24.22 4.38 10.57
N SER A 69 25.53 4.40 10.26
CA SER A 69 26.56 4.88 11.18
C SER A 69 26.46 6.38 11.51
N TYR A 70 25.80 7.16 10.67
CA TYR A 70 25.62 8.61 10.86
C TYR A 70 24.24 8.97 11.41
N LYS A 71 23.19 8.30 10.95
CA LYS A 71 21.79 8.59 11.31
C LYS A 71 21.28 7.70 12.45
N GLY A 72 21.99 6.62 12.79
CA GLY A 72 21.55 5.65 13.78
C GLY A 72 20.57 4.62 13.19
N VAL A 73 19.57 4.25 13.96
CA VAL A 73 18.57 3.27 13.53
C VAL A 73 17.52 3.93 12.65
N ILE A 74 17.39 3.47 11.41
CA ILE A 74 16.35 3.88 10.48
C ILE A 74 15.32 2.75 10.45
N VAL A 75 14.07 3.09 10.75
CA VAL A 75 12.98 2.13 10.85
C VAL A 75 11.98 2.39 9.72
N TYR A 76 11.67 1.34 8.97
CA TYR A 76 10.66 1.40 7.92
C TYR A 76 9.30 1.06 8.49
N ILE A 77 8.36 2.00 8.41
CA ILE A 77 7.02 1.85 8.97
C ILE A 77 5.94 2.06 7.91
N ARG A 78 4.86 1.32 8.04
CA ARG A 78 3.61 1.62 7.35
C ARG A 78 2.66 2.28 8.34
N VAL A 79 2.34 3.55 8.12
CA VAL A 79 1.38 4.29 8.94
C VAL A 79 -0.03 3.87 8.53
N PHE A 80 -0.83 3.37 9.48
CA PHE A 80 -2.23 3.02 9.28
C PHE A 80 -3.16 4.15 9.67
N GLU A 81 -2.92 4.77 10.81
CA GLU A 81 -3.74 5.87 11.31
C GLU A 81 -2.86 7.02 11.83
N GLY A 82 -3.46 8.20 11.92
CA GLY A 82 -2.82 9.38 12.46
C GLY A 82 -1.80 10.02 11.52
N THR A 83 -0.91 10.80 12.09
CA THR A 83 0.18 11.50 11.39
C THR A 83 1.41 11.48 12.27
N VAL A 84 2.54 11.15 11.70
CA VAL A 84 3.84 11.08 12.38
C VAL A 84 4.68 12.27 11.94
N ARG A 85 5.31 12.97 12.88
CA ARG A 85 6.15 14.15 12.65
C ARG A 85 7.51 14.00 13.33
N PRO A 86 8.54 14.68 12.84
CA PRO A 86 9.77 14.83 13.59
C PRO A 86 9.49 15.48 14.96
N GLY A 87 10.12 14.94 16.01
CA GLY A 87 9.90 15.39 17.40
C GLY A 87 8.78 14.67 18.14
N ASP A 88 7.95 13.88 17.44
CA ASP A 88 6.91 13.06 18.11
C ASP A 88 7.56 11.94 18.92
N THR A 89 6.98 11.65 20.09
CA THR A 89 7.35 10.46 20.87
C THR A 89 6.48 9.29 20.48
N ILE A 90 7.11 8.19 20.08
CA ILE A 90 6.46 6.93 19.75
C ILE A 90 6.69 5.91 20.84
N LYS A 91 5.72 5.02 21.03
CA LYS A 91 5.80 3.89 21.97
C LYS A 91 5.73 2.57 21.23
N MET A 92 6.69 1.72 21.48
CA MET A 92 6.70 0.36 20.95
C MET A 92 5.69 -0.48 21.70
N MET A 93 4.69 -1.05 21.00
CA MET A 93 3.61 -1.79 21.65
C MET A 93 4.09 -3.07 22.36
N ALA A 94 5.10 -3.75 21.79
CA ALA A 94 5.60 -5.02 22.32
C ALA A 94 6.47 -4.84 23.58
N THR A 95 7.33 -3.83 23.60
CA THR A 95 8.32 -3.62 24.66
C THR A 95 7.93 -2.51 25.64
N GLY A 96 6.99 -1.64 25.25
CA GLY A 96 6.63 -0.44 26.01
C GLY A 96 7.68 0.68 25.94
N ALA A 97 8.79 0.48 25.23
CA ALA A 97 9.86 1.46 25.13
C ALA A 97 9.40 2.70 24.34
N GLU A 98 9.82 3.87 24.77
CA GLU A 98 9.49 5.15 24.14
C GLU A 98 10.71 5.76 23.49
N PHE A 99 10.52 6.31 22.29
CA PHE A 99 11.55 6.94 21.49
C PHE A 99 11.04 8.25 20.88
N THR A 100 11.93 9.24 20.81
CA THR A 100 11.65 10.49 20.11
C THR A 100 12.16 10.39 18.69
N LEU A 101 11.32 10.73 17.73
CA LEU A 101 11.65 10.73 16.30
C LEU A 101 12.54 11.93 15.96
N VAL A 102 13.72 11.68 15.42
CA VAL A 102 14.63 12.73 14.98
C VAL A 102 14.25 13.22 13.61
N GLU A 103 14.05 12.31 12.67
CA GLU A 103 13.75 12.61 11.27
C GLU A 103 12.63 11.67 10.79
N VAL A 104 11.78 12.19 9.92
CA VAL A 104 10.71 11.43 9.25
C VAL A 104 10.78 11.69 7.76
N GLY A 105 10.57 10.66 6.95
CA GLY A 105 10.63 10.79 5.51
C GLY A 105 9.84 9.69 4.81
N HIS A 106 9.85 9.70 3.50
CA HIS A 106 9.31 8.63 2.69
C HIS A 106 10.35 8.10 1.72
N MET A 107 10.27 6.81 1.44
CA MET A 107 11.14 6.17 0.49
C MET A 107 10.66 6.46 -0.93
N GLY A 108 11.50 7.10 -1.72
CA GLY A 108 11.34 7.21 -3.17
C GLY A 108 11.93 6.00 -3.89
N ALA A 109 11.90 6.01 -5.21
CA ALA A 109 12.44 4.92 -6.02
C ALA A 109 13.97 4.70 -5.83
N THR A 110 14.71 5.76 -5.55
CA THR A 110 16.18 5.74 -5.46
C THR A 110 16.75 6.32 -4.17
N SER A 111 15.96 7.06 -3.39
CA SER A 111 16.47 7.76 -2.20
C SER A 111 15.37 8.01 -1.16
N LEU A 112 15.83 8.17 0.08
CA LEU A 112 14.98 8.64 1.17
C LEU A 112 14.81 10.15 1.05
N THR A 113 13.57 10.62 1.03
CA THR A 113 13.23 12.04 0.96
C THR A 113 12.68 12.48 2.32
N PRO A 114 13.32 13.44 3.00
CA PRO A 114 12.81 14.00 4.26
C PRO A 114 11.43 14.62 4.06
N ALA A 115 10.57 14.50 5.05
CA ALA A 115 9.22 15.05 5.02
C ALA A 115 8.87 15.71 6.35
N ALA A 116 8.12 16.79 6.31
CA ALA A 116 7.62 17.45 7.51
C ALA A 116 6.59 16.60 8.27
N SER A 117 5.99 15.63 7.63
CA SER A 117 5.09 14.67 8.27
C SER A 117 4.82 13.47 7.36
N CYS A 118 4.65 12.29 7.95
CA CYS A 118 4.18 11.09 7.26
C CYS A 118 2.74 10.77 7.68
N ARG A 119 1.92 10.48 6.69
CA ARG A 119 0.51 10.14 6.84
C ARG A 119 0.26 8.74 6.28
N PRO A 120 -0.85 8.08 6.65
CA PRO A 120 -1.23 6.85 6.01
C PRO A 120 -1.20 7.00 4.49
N VAL A 121 -0.57 6.03 3.82
CA VAL A 121 -0.54 6.02 2.35
C VAL A 121 -1.97 5.99 1.85
N ARG A 122 -2.37 7.00 1.11
CA ARG A 122 -3.58 6.92 0.31
C ARG A 122 -3.31 5.87 -0.77
N SER A 123 -4.15 4.86 -0.87
CA SER A 123 -4.27 4.17 -2.15
C SER A 123 -4.53 5.27 -3.18
N ALA A 124 -3.65 5.33 -4.18
CA ALA A 124 -3.63 6.41 -5.15
C ALA A 124 -5.02 6.63 -5.75
N THR A 125 -5.43 7.85 -5.74
CA THR A 125 -6.42 8.35 -6.69
C THR A 125 -5.69 8.67 -7.97
#